data_32d9ae1d903b0545a8cf6be91e119511
#
_entry.id   32d9ae1d903b0545a8cf6be91e119511
#
_cell.length_a   1.000
_cell.length_b   1.000
_cell.length_c   1.000
_cell.angle_alpha   90.00
_cell.angle_beta   90.00
_cell.angle_gamma   90.00
#
_symmetry.space_group_name_H-M   'P 1'
#
loop_
_entity.id
_entity.type
_entity.pdbx_description
1 polymer ?
#
loop_
_entity_poly.entity_id
_entity_poly.type
_entity_poly.pdbx_seq_one_letter_code
_entity_poly.pdbx_strand_id
1 'polypeptide(L)'
;MPDTETQRTLLLTGASRGIGHATVRTFAARGWRVISCSRQPFSSECPWPNGERDHIQVDLSDPRQTIAAVEEIRSRLPEGRLDALVNNAGISPKGDAGARLNTIDTGLDVWGQVFHVNFFAPVVLARGLIDELSAARGAVVNVTSIAGARVHPFAGAAYATSKAALAALTREMAHDFGPSGVRVNAIAPGEVETGILSEGTDKIVETLPLRRLGQPSEVAEAIYFLCTEASSYVSGTEIEVNGAQHV
;
A
#
# COMPACT_ATOMS: atom_id res chain seq x y z
N MET A 1 -34.70 0.04 16.81
CA MET A 1 -33.38 0.52 17.29
C MET A 1 -32.59 0.80 16.05
N PRO A 2 -31.94 1.95 15.87
CA PRO A 2 -31.03 2.10 14.73
C PRO A 2 -29.91 1.07 14.92
N ASP A 3 -29.69 0.25 13.91
CA ASP A 3 -28.52 -0.61 13.82
C ASP A 3 -27.30 0.29 14.04
N THR A 4 -26.57 0.08 15.13
CA THR A 4 -25.26 0.67 15.31
C THR A 4 -24.36 0.01 14.27
N GLU A 5 -24.31 0.57 13.07
CA GLU A 5 -23.35 0.12 12.05
C GLU A 5 -21.97 0.07 12.72
N THR A 6 -21.42 -1.12 12.83
CA THR A 6 -20.08 -1.31 13.41
C THR A 6 -19.09 -0.49 12.57
N GLN A 7 -18.33 0.39 13.22
CA GLN A 7 -17.36 1.25 12.54
C GLN A 7 -16.34 0.40 11.78
N ARG A 8 -16.23 0.60 10.46
CA ARG A 8 -15.29 -0.12 9.60
C ARG A 8 -13.84 0.22 9.97
N THR A 9 -12.97 -0.77 9.91
CA THR A 9 -11.55 -0.64 10.26
C THR A 9 -10.65 -0.86 9.04
N LEU A 10 -9.77 0.11 8.79
CA LEU A 10 -8.68 0.03 7.83
C LEU A 10 -7.37 -0.24 8.59
N LEU A 11 -6.58 -1.21 8.12
CA LEU A 11 -5.15 -1.31 8.41
C LEU A 11 -4.35 -0.79 7.21
N LEU A 12 -3.47 0.19 7.45
CA LEU A 12 -2.64 0.80 6.41
C LEU A 12 -1.16 0.79 6.78
N THR A 13 -0.32 0.30 5.90
CA THR A 13 1.13 0.40 6.02
C THR A 13 1.69 1.61 5.27
N GLY A 14 2.72 2.28 5.83
CA GLY A 14 3.35 3.43 5.18
C GLY A 14 2.50 4.71 5.22
N ALA A 15 1.87 5.00 6.36
CA ALA A 15 0.93 6.10 6.55
C ALA A 15 1.56 7.51 6.62
N SER A 16 2.88 7.60 6.83
CA SER A 16 3.54 8.86 7.26
C SER A 16 3.58 9.96 6.20
N ARG A 17 3.44 9.65 4.91
CA ARG A 17 3.53 10.62 3.81
C ARG A 17 2.88 10.13 2.52
N GLY A 18 2.78 11.03 1.53
CA GLY A 18 2.38 10.72 0.15
C GLY A 18 1.03 10.01 0.07
N ILE A 19 0.97 8.93 -0.71
CA ILE A 19 -0.25 8.15 -0.95
C ILE A 19 -0.82 7.60 0.36
N GLY A 20 0.02 7.05 1.24
CA GLY A 20 -0.45 6.50 2.51
C GLY A 20 -1.11 7.57 3.40
N HIS A 21 -0.50 8.75 3.52
CA HIS A 21 -1.10 9.85 4.28
C HIS A 21 -2.44 10.32 3.68
N ALA A 22 -2.51 10.46 2.36
CA ALA A 22 -3.76 10.79 1.67
C ALA A 22 -4.84 9.71 1.90
N THR A 23 -4.45 8.43 1.88
CA THR A 23 -5.37 7.31 2.14
C THR A 23 -5.92 7.38 3.56
N VAL A 24 -5.08 7.62 4.59
CA VAL A 24 -5.59 7.81 5.96
C VAL A 24 -6.63 8.92 6.01
N ARG A 25 -6.33 10.09 5.44
CA ARG A 25 -7.26 11.22 5.43
C ARG A 25 -8.58 10.89 4.74
N THR A 26 -8.51 10.20 3.60
CA THR A 26 -9.68 9.80 2.82
C THR A 26 -10.60 8.87 3.62
N PHE A 27 -10.04 7.87 4.31
CA PHE A 27 -10.82 6.92 5.10
C PHE A 27 -11.32 7.53 6.41
N ALA A 28 -10.50 8.28 7.14
CA ALA A 28 -10.89 8.94 8.37
C ALA A 28 -12.03 9.96 8.15
N ALA A 29 -11.97 10.74 7.07
CA ALA A 29 -13.04 11.67 6.70
C ALA A 29 -14.38 10.98 6.38
N ARG A 30 -14.36 9.68 6.07
CA ARG A 30 -15.54 8.84 5.80
C ARG A 30 -15.93 7.94 6.99
N GLY A 31 -15.43 8.28 8.19
CA GLY A 31 -15.83 7.63 9.43
C GLY A 31 -15.16 6.26 9.70
N TRP A 32 -14.16 5.86 8.92
CA TRP A 32 -13.42 4.64 9.19
C TRP A 32 -12.44 4.84 10.35
N ARG A 33 -12.30 3.82 11.18
CA ARG A 33 -11.16 3.71 12.08
C ARG A 33 -9.93 3.32 11.27
N VAL A 34 -8.80 3.98 11.52
CA VAL A 34 -7.54 3.71 10.79
C VAL A 34 -6.47 3.26 11.77
N ILE A 35 -6.07 1.99 11.65
CA ILE A 35 -4.85 1.47 12.28
C ILE A 35 -3.72 1.67 11.28
N SER A 36 -2.68 2.41 11.68
CA SER A 36 -1.57 2.75 10.81
C SER A 36 -0.27 2.11 11.26
N CYS A 37 0.55 1.67 10.29
CA CYS A 37 1.88 1.12 10.55
C CYS A 37 2.96 1.94 9.84
N SER A 38 4.01 2.34 10.57
CA SER A 38 5.20 2.95 9.97
C SER A 38 6.44 2.77 10.85
N ARG A 39 7.62 3.04 10.28
CA ARG A 39 8.88 3.03 11.02
C ARG A 39 9.03 4.21 11.98
N GLN A 40 8.40 5.32 11.65
CA GLN A 40 8.44 6.52 12.48
C GLN A 40 7.36 6.46 13.55
N PRO A 41 7.58 7.08 14.71
CA PRO A 41 6.52 7.28 15.69
C PRO A 41 5.39 8.12 15.08
N PHE A 42 4.23 8.09 15.71
CA PHE A 42 3.10 8.92 15.29
C PHE A 42 3.46 10.40 15.37
N SER A 43 3.16 11.15 14.32
CA SER A 43 3.34 12.61 14.33
C SER A 43 2.12 13.30 14.88
N SER A 44 2.30 14.20 15.85
CA SER A 44 1.23 15.04 16.40
C SER A 44 0.60 15.98 15.35
N GLU A 45 1.26 16.18 14.21
CA GLU A 45 0.72 16.95 13.08
C GLU A 45 -0.30 16.16 12.24
N CYS A 46 -0.47 14.87 12.54
CA CYS A 46 -1.43 14.04 11.83
C CYS A 46 -2.85 14.29 12.36
N PRO A 47 -3.78 14.79 11.52
CA PRO A 47 -5.06 15.38 11.98
C PRO A 47 -6.21 14.37 12.13
N TRP A 48 -5.96 13.07 12.18
CA TRP A 48 -7.06 12.10 12.30
C TRP A 48 -7.30 11.63 13.74
N PRO A 49 -8.58 11.37 14.11
CA PRO A 49 -8.93 10.96 15.46
C PRO A 49 -8.25 9.65 15.89
N ASN A 50 -7.84 9.57 17.14
CA ASN A 50 -7.19 8.38 17.75
C ASN A 50 -5.90 7.90 17.06
N GLY A 51 -5.29 8.70 16.17
CA GLY A 51 -4.15 8.29 15.38
C GLY A 51 -2.97 7.80 16.22
N GLU A 52 -2.66 8.46 17.33
CA GLU A 52 -1.58 8.03 18.22
C GLU A 52 -1.87 6.65 18.85
N ARG A 53 -3.08 6.44 19.34
CA ARG A 53 -3.50 5.16 19.93
C ARG A 53 -3.52 4.04 18.90
N ASP A 54 -3.91 4.33 17.67
CA ASP A 54 -4.09 3.37 16.59
C ASP A 54 -2.86 3.30 15.66
N HIS A 55 -1.73 3.89 16.07
CA HIS A 55 -0.46 3.77 15.37
C HIS A 55 0.41 2.64 15.95
N ILE A 56 0.99 1.85 15.06
CA ILE A 56 1.94 0.78 15.40
C ILE A 56 3.28 1.13 14.76
N GLN A 57 4.30 1.34 15.59
CA GLN A 57 5.65 1.55 15.08
C GLN A 57 6.29 0.20 14.76
N VAL A 58 6.60 -0.03 13.48
CA VAL A 58 7.18 -1.28 12.99
C VAL A 58 8.11 -1.03 11.81
N ASP A 59 9.27 -1.69 11.81
CA ASP A 59 10.12 -1.77 10.63
C ASP A 59 9.79 -3.05 9.83
N LEU A 60 9.13 -2.86 8.71
CA LEU A 60 8.75 -3.95 7.80
C LEU A 60 9.94 -4.58 7.06
N SER A 61 11.16 -4.02 7.18
CA SER A 61 12.37 -4.67 6.69
C SER A 61 12.88 -5.76 7.64
N ASP A 62 12.38 -5.79 8.88
CA ASP A 62 12.65 -6.84 9.86
C ASP A 62 11.48 -7.85 9.87
N PRO A 63 11.71 -9.10 9.43
CA PRO A 63 10.69 -10.15 9.42
C PRO A 63 10.11 -10.45 10.80
N ARG A 64 10.93 -10.34 11.86
CA ARG A 64 10.49 -10.63 13.24
C ARG A 64 9.52 -9.57 13.73
N GLN A 65 9.82 -8.28 13.45
CA GLN A 65 8.92 -7.19 13.78
C GLN A 65 7.63 -7.28 12.97
N THR A 66 7.69 -7.63 11.68
CA THR A 66 6.50 -7.81 10.85
C THR A 66 5.59 -8.92 11.38
N ILE A 67 6.17 -10.06 11.82
CA ILE A 67 5.39 -11.15 12.42
C ILE A 67 4.79 -10.71 13.77
N ALA A 68 5.55 -10.04 14.63
CA ALA A 68 5.06 -9.55 15.92
C ALA A 68 3.94 -8.50 15.74
N ALA A 69 4.03 -7.66 14.71
CA ALA A 69 3.02 -6.67 14.40
C ALA A 69 1.65 -7.30 14.07
N VAL A 70 1.59 -8.52 13.52
CA VAL A 70 0.32 -9.22 13.27
C VAL A 70 -0.46 -9.42 14.58
N GLU A 71 0.20 -9.90 15.62
CA GLU A 71 -0.44 -10.11 16.94
C GLU A 71 -0.86 -8.79 17.58
N GLU A 72 -0.02 -7.76 17.46
CA GLU A 72 -0.36 -6.43 17.97
C GLU A 72 -1.55 -5.82 17.23
N ILE A 73 -1.60 -5.94 15.90
CA ILE A 73 -2.74 -5.49 15.09
C ILE A 73 -4.00 -6.23 15.53
N ARG A 74 -3.94 -7.56 15.61
CA ARG A 74 -5.06 -8.42 16.03
C ARG A 74 -5.63 -7.99 17.38
N SER A 75 -4.78 -7.69 18.35
CA SER A 75 -5.19 -7.23 19.69
C SER A 75 -5.95 -5.88 19.69
N ARG A 76 -5.80 -5.09 18.62
CA ARG A 76 -6.44 -3.78 18.45
C ARG A 76 -7.70 -3.82 17.60
N LEU A 77 -8.00 -4.96 16.96
CA LEU A 77 -9.15 -5.07 16.08
C LEU A 77 -10.44 -5.24 16.89
N PRO A 78 -11.48 -4.42 16.64
CA PRO A 78 -12.77 -4.58 17.30
C PRO A 78 -13.42 -5.88 16.80
N GLU A 79 -13.92 -6.68 17.75
CA GLU A 79 -14.63 -7.93 17.43
C GLU A 79 -13.87 -8.90 16.53
N GLY A 80 -12.53 -8.79 16.48
CA GLY A 80 -11.71 -9.63 15.59
C GLY A 80 -12.00 -9.41 14.09
N ARG A 81 -12.37 -8.20 13.67
CA ARG A 81 -12.77 -7.87 12.29
C ARG A 81 -11.84 -6.84 11.66
N LEU A 82 -11.47 -7.07 10.40
CA LEU A 82 -10.70 -6.14 9.58
C LEU A 82 -11.39 -5.94 8.23
N ASP A 83 -11.93 -4.75 7.97
CA ASP A 83 -12.67 -4.46 6.75
C ASP A 83 -11.77 -4.17 5.55
N ALA A 84 -10.57 -3.61 5.79
CA ALA A 84 -9.60 -3.38 4.73
C ALA A 84 -8.14 -3.46 5.22
N LEU A 85 -7.29 -4.10 4.41
CA LEU A 85 -5.83 -4.06 4.52
C LEU A 85 -5.24 -3.36 3.30
N VAL A 86 -4.51 -2.26 3.50
CA VAL A 86 -3.80 -1.56 2.42
C VAL A 86 -2.29 -1.69 2.61
N ASN A 87 -1.66 -2.50 1.78
CA ASN A 87 -0.22 -2.67 1.72
C ASN A 87 0.39 -1.55 0.85
N ASN A 88 0.61 -0.37 1.46
CA ASN A 88 1.14 0.80 0.76
C ASN A 88 2.64 1.03 1.06
N ALA A 89 3.15 0.55 2.18
CA ALA A 89 4.58 0.70 2.49
C ALA A 89 5.45 0.17 1.36
N GLY A 90 6.46 0.95 0.98
CA GLY A 90 7.41 0.55 -0.04
C GLY A 90 8.68 1.38 0.02
N ILE A 91 9.79 0.78 -0.38
CA ILE A 91 11.10 1.43 -0.49
C ILE A 91 11.64 1.28 -1.91
N SER A 92 12.26 2.34 -2.39
CA SER A 92 12.97 2.40 -3.69
C SER A 92 14.32 3.07 -3.46
N PRO A 93 15.31 2.34 -2.94
CA PRO A 93 16.64 2.88 -2.70
C PRO A 93 17.25 3.46 -3.97
N LYS A 94 18.07 4.48 -3.79
CA LYS A 94 18.82 5.13 -4.86
C LYS A 94 20.32 4.98 -4.59
N GLY A 95 21.10 4.95 -5.64
CA GLY A 95 22.55 5.08 -5.59
C GLY A 95 23.00 6.53 -5.35
N ASP A 96 24.29 6.75 -5.48
CA ASP A 96 24.89 8.06 -5.33
C ASP A 96 24.24 9.10 -6.25
N ALA A 97 24.08 10.32 -5.75
CA ALA A 97 23.42 11.42 -6.45
C ALA A 97 22.01 11.07 -6.99
N GLY A 98 21.29 10.15 -6.35
CA GLY A 98 19.94 9.77 -6.77
C GLY A 98 19.87 8.80 -7.95
N ALA A 99 21.00 8.23 -8.36
CA ALA A 99 21.09 7.33 -9.50
C ALA A 99 20.19 6.10 -9.36
N ARG A 100 19.69 5.62 -10.50
CA ARG A 100 18.95 4.37 -10.58
C ARG A 100 19.88 3.18 -10.25
N LEU A 101 19.49 2.37 -9.27
CA LEU A 101 20.20 1.12 -8.98
C LEU A 101 19.86 0.06 -10.05
N ASN A 102 20.88 -0.37 -10.78
CA ASN A 102 20.76 -1.37 -11.84
C ASN A 102 20.92 -2.81 -11.31
N THR A 103 20.81 -3.80 -12.19
CA THR A 103 20.89 -5.22 -11.80
C THR A 103 22.33 -5.68 -11.52
N ILE A 104 23.33 -5.01 -12.10
CA ILE A 104 24.74 -5.43 -12.05
C ILE A 104 25.35 -5.01 -10.71
N ASP A 105 25.15 -3.74 -10.32
CA ASP A 105 25.86 -3.12 -9.19
C ASP A 105 25.05 -3.14 -7.88
N THR A 106 23.78 -3.53 -7.92
CA THR A 106 22.95 -3.57 -6.70
C THR A 106 23.29 -4.79 -5.86
N GLY A 107 23.77 -4.56 -4.62
CA GLY A 107 24.07 -5.62 -3.67
C GLY A 107 22.85 -6.47 -3.29
N LEU A 108 23.06 -7.75 -2.98
CA LEU A 108 22.00 -8.68 -2.58
C LEU A 108 21.33 -8.28 -1.27
N ASP A 109 22.02 -7.55 -0.39
CA ASP A 109 21.45 -6.96 0.82
C ASP A 109 20.36 -5.94 0.52
N VAL A 110 20.59 -5.07 -0.47
CA VAL A 110 19.59 -4.10 -0.96
C VAL A 110 18.40 -4.84 -1.59
N TRP A 111 18.65 -5.89 -2.41
CA TRP A 111 17.61 -6.74 -2.95
C TRP A 111 16.77 -7.35 -1.83
N GLY A 112 17.42 -7.96 -0.82
CA GLY A 112 16.75 -8.55 0.33
C GLY A 112 15.87 -7.55 1.07
N GLN A 113 16.40 -6.36 1.38
CA GLN A 113 15.67 -5.30 2.06
C GLN A 113 14.44 -4.83 1.27
N VAL A 114 14.59 -4.60 -0.04
CA VAL A 114 13.48 -4.18 -0.90
C VAL A 114 12.39 -5.25 -0.95
N PHE A 115 12.76 -6.51 -1.13
CA PHE A 115 11.79 -7.61 -1.17
C PHE A 115 11.11 -7.83 0.19
N HIS A 116 11.81 -7.64 1.30
CA HIS A 116 11.18 -7.75 2.61
C HIS A 116 10.06 -6.73 2.79
N VAL A 117 10.32 -5.46 2.49
CA VAL A 117 9.31 -4.39 2.65
C VAL A 117 8.21 -4.50 1.59
N ASN A 118 8.59 -4.63 0.31
CA ASN A 118 7.66 -4.46 -0.79
C ASN A 118 6.86 -5.72 -1.14
N PHE A 119 7.32 -6.90 -0.70
CA PHE A 119 6.73 -8.19 -1.07
C PHE A 119 6.43 -9.08 0.15
N PHE A 120 7.44 -9.42 0.97
CA PHE A 120 7.22 -10.36 2.07
C PHE A 120 6.35 -9.79 3.19
N ALA A 121 6.47 -8.50 3.51
CA ALA A 121 5.59 -7.88 4.51
C ALA A 121 4.11 -7.94 4.11
N PRO A 122 3.69 -7.61 2.86
CA PRO A 122 2.35 -7.89 2.36
C PRO A 122 1.90 -9.35 2.52
N VAL A 123 2.78 -10.32 2.22
CA VAL A 123 2.48 -11.76 2.42
C VAL A 123 2.21 -12.06 3.89
N VAL A 124 3.09 -11.61 4.79
CA VAL A 124 2.98 -11.89 6.22
C VAL A 124 1.72 -11.28 6.82
N LEU A 125 1.46 -10.00 6.51
CA LEU A 125 0.29 -9.29 7.03
C LEU A 125 -1.02 -9.89 6.51
N ALA A 126 -1.15 -10.11 5.20
CA ALA A 126 -2.38 -10.63 4.63
C ALA A 126 -2.67 -12.06 5.11
N ARG A 127 -1.65 -12.93 5.13
CA ARG A 127 -1.78 -14.29 5.65
C ARG A 127 -2.07 -14.32 7.15
N GLY A 128 -1.39 -13.47 7.91
CA GLY A 128 -1.54 -13.42 9.37
C GLY A 128 -2.88 -12.85 9.84
N LEU A 129 -3.59 -12.10 8.99
CA LEU A 129 -4.87 -11.45 9.30
C LEU A 129 -6.03 -12.00 8.47
N ILE A 130 -5.87 -13.20 7.88
CA ILE A 130 -6.89 -13.77 6.99
C ILE A 130 -8.21 -14.06 7.73
N ASP A 131 -8.15 -14.47 9.00
CA ASP A 131 -9.35 -14.77 9.78
C ASP A 131 -10.16 -13.50 10.05
N GLU A 132 -9.49 -12.40 10.40
CA GLU A 132 -10.09 -11.10 10.67
C GLU A 132 -10.66 -10.46 9.38
N LEU A 133 -9.96 -10.62 8.25
CA LEU A 133 -10.44 -10.21 6.93
C LEU A 133 -11.66 -11.04 6.51
N SER A 134 -11.63 -12.34 6.74
CA SER A 134 -12.75 -13.25 6.43
C SER A 134 -13.99 -12.93 7.27
N ALA A 135 -13.82 -12.64 8.57
CA ALA A 135 -14.90 -12.25 9.47
C ALA A 135 -15.63 -10.98 9.00
N ALA A 136 -14.91 -10.07 8.33
CA ALA A 136 -15.46 -8.85 7.75
C ALA A 136 -15.91 -9.00 6.30
N ARG A 137 -15.59 -10.10 5.60
CA ARG A 137 -15.62 -10.20 4.13
C ARG A 137 -14.88 -9.02 3.48
N GLY A 138 -13.72 -8.72 4.02
CA GLY A 138 -12.96 -7.50 3.78
C GLY A 138 -12.27 -7.44 2.42
N ALA A 139 -11.43 -6.43 2.27
CA ALA A 139 -10.66 -6.22 1.05
C ALA A 139 -9.16 -6.02 1.36
N VAL A 140 -8.30 -6.55 0.49
CA VAL A 140 -6.87 -6.27 0.48
C VAL A 140 -6.55 -5.44 -0.76
N VAL A 141 -5.81 -4.34 -0.58
CA VAL A 141 -5.29 -3.52 -1.69
C VAL A 141 -3.78 -3.43 -1.58
N ASN A 142 -3.10 -3.92 -2.60
CA ASN A 142 -1.65 -3.85 -2.73
C ASN A 142 -1.26 -2.65 -3.60
N VAL A 143 -0.46 -1.72 -3.08
CA VAL A 143 0.07 -0.61 -3.87
C VAL A 143 1.33 -1.07 -4.60
N THR A 144 1.19 -1.34 -5.89
CA THR A 144 2.24 -1.75 -6.82
C THR A 144 2.92 -0.53 -7.44
N SER A 145 3.20 -0.53 -8.71
CA SER A 145 3.73 0.60 -9.49
C SER A 145 3.72 0.26 -10.97
N ILE A 146 3.57 1.24 -11.84
CA ILE A 146 3.83 1.07 -13.29
C ILE A 146 5.23 0.52 -13.57
N ALA A 147 6.21 0.78 -12.69
CA ALA A 147 7.57 0.24 -12.81
C ALA A 147 7.61 -1.31 -12.70
N GLY A 148 6.57 -1.94 -12.16
CA GLY A 148 6.45 -3.40 -12.13
C GLY A 148 6.14 -4.03 -13.49
N ALA A 149 5.54 -3.29 -14.41
CA ALA A 149 5.16 -3.78 -15.73
C ALA A 149 6.15 -3.39 -16.82
N ARG A 150 6.87 -2.27 -16.68
CA ARG A 150 7.86 -1.77 -17.67
C ARG A 150 9.10 -1.21 -16.99
N VAL A 151 10.20 -1.15 -17.75
CA VAL A 151 11.42 -0.48 -17.28
C VAL A 151 11.15 1.01 -17.11
N HIS A 152 11.39 1.50 -15.90
CA HIS A 152 11.21 2.89 -15.54
C HIS A 152 12.59 3.57 -15.35
N PRO A 153 12.80 4.80 -15.87
CA PRO A 153 14.12 5.44 -15.85
C PRO A 153 14.65 5.72 -14.42
N PHE A 154 13.76 5.87 -13.45
CA PHE A 154 14.15 6.20 -12.07
C PHE A 154 13.97 5.04 -11.08
N ALA A 155 13.20 4.01 -11.42
CA ALA A 155 12.97 2.88 -10.52
C ALA A 155 14.13 1.88 -10.60
N GLY A 156 14.72 1.55 -9.46
CA GLY A 156 15.76 0.51 -9.38
C GLY A 156 15.25 -0.88 -9.75
N ALA A 157 16.16 -1.77 -10.17
CA ALA A 157 15.80 -3.12 -10.60
C ALA A 157 15.09 -3.92 -9.49
N ALA A 158 15.62 -3.89 -8.25
CA ALA A 158 15.01 -4.56 -7.11
C ALA A 158 13.59 -4.03 -6.80
N TYR A 159 13.39 -2.71 -6.89
CA TYR A 159 12.06 -2.11 -6.73
C TYR A 159 11.09 -2.60 -7.80
N ALA A 160 11.47 -2.45 -9.08
CA ALA A 160 10.62 -2.83 -10.20
C ALA A 160 10.18 -4.30 -10.12
N THR A 161 11.14 -5.20 -9.89
CA THR A 161 10.84 -6.64 -9.77
C THR A 161 10.01 -6.96 -8.52
N SER A 162 10.21 -6.28 -7.39
CA SER A 162 9.36 -6.48 -6.21
C SER A 162 7.91 -6.05 -6.45
N LYS A 163 7.69 -4.98 -7.23
CA LYS A 163 6.34 -4.50 -7.58
C LYS A 163 5.67 -5.41 -8.62
N ALA A 164 6.43 -5.97 -9.57
CA ALA A 164 5.94 -7.02 -10.48
C ALA A 164 5.53 -8.28 -9.70
N ALA A 165 6.36 -8.71 -8.75
CA ALA A 165 6.04 -9.84 -7.88
C ALA A 165 4.77 -9.59 -7.04
N LEU A 166 4.59 -8.38 -6.50
CA LEU A 166 3.40 -8.00 -5.75
C LEU A 166 2.13 -8.00 -6.61
N ALA A 167 2.22 -7.59 -7.89
CA ALA A 167 1.12 -7.67 -8.84
C ALA A 167 0.72 -9.13 -9.13
N ALA A 168 1.70 -10.02 -9.29
CA ALA A 168 1.46 -11.45 -9.42
C ALA A 168 0.81 -12.04 -8.16
N LEU A 169 1.36 -11.72 -6.97
CA LEU A 169 0.84 -12.17 -5.67
C LEU A 169 -0.62 -11.72 -5.46
N THR A 170 -1.00 -10.55 -5.94
CA THR A 170 -2.37 -10.04 -5.84
C THR A 170 -3.37 -11.02 -6.48
N ARG A 171 -3.03 -11.60 -7.62
CA ARG A 171 -3.89 -12.58 -8.31
C ARG A 171 -3.97 -13.91 -7.54
N GLU A 172 -2.84 -14.40 -7.04
CA GLU A 172 -2.79 -15.61 -6.22
C GLU A 172 -3.63 -15.43 -4.93
N MET A 173 -3.42 -14.32 -4.21
CA MET A 173 -4.23 -14.01 -3.02
C MET A 173 -5.72 -13.88 -3.35
N ALA A 174 -6.09 -13.28 -4.48
CA ALA A 174 -7.50 -13.16 -4.87
C ALA A 174 -8.14 -14.53 -5.09
N HIS A 175 -7.40 -15.49 -5.66
CA HIS A 175 -7.83 -16.87 -5.82
C HIS A 175 -7.96 -17.57 -4.46
N ASP A 176 -6.92 -17.50 -3.62
CA ASP A 176 -6.84 -18.23 -2.36
C ASP A 176 -7.83 -17.70 -1.30
N PHE A 177 -8.05 -16.38 -1.25
CA PHE A 177 -8.89 -15.72 -0.24
C PHE A 177 -10.35 -15.59 -0.69
N GLY A 178 -10.62 -15.74 -1.98
CA GLY A 178 -11.97 -15.65 -2.57
C GLY A 178 -13.00 -16.57 -1.91
N PRO A 179 -12.71 -17.85 -1.62
CA PRO A 179 -13.64 -18.75 -0.91
C PRO A 179 -14.06 -18.23 0.48
N SER A 180 -13.23 -17.41 1.13
CA SER A 180 -13.55 -16.75 2.41
C SER A 180 -14.28 -15.40 2.24
N GLY A 181 -14.60 -15.01 1.01
CA GLY A 181 -15.30 -13.77 0.70
C GLY A 181 -14.40 -12.53 0.73
N VAL A 182 -13.08 -12.68 0.83
CA VAL A 182 -12.11 -11.58 0.83
C VAL A 182 -11.71 -11.25 -0.61
N ARG A 183 -11.79 -9.97 -0.98
CA ARG A 183 -11.36 -9.47 -2.30
C ARG A 183 -9.92 -8.97 -2.21
N VAL A 184 -9.12 -9.23 -3.22
CA VAL A 184 -7.73 -8.75 -3.28
C VAL A 184 -7.46 -8.10 -4.63
N ASN A 185 -7.02 -6.84 -4.60
CA ASN A 185 -6.74 -6.07 -5.80
C ASN A 185 -5.43 -5.28 -5.64
N ALA A 186 -4.96 -4.69 -6.72
CA ALA A 186 -3.80 -3.81 -6.72
C ALA A 186 -4.12 -2.45 -7.34
N ILE A 187 -3.36 -1.45 -6.92
CA ILE A 187 -3.28 -0.14 -7.57
C ILE A 187 -1.86 0.05 -8.05
N ALA A 188 -1.69 0.41 -9.32
CA ALA A 188 -0.40 0.76 -9.93
C ALA A 188 -0.31 2.27 -10.18
N PRO A 189 0.24 3.06 -9.24
CA PRO A 189 0.46 4.48 -9.46
C PRO A 189 1.52 4.72 -10.53
N GLY A 190 1.33 5.80 -11.30
CA GLY A 190 2.36 6.43 -12.10
C GLY A 190 3.16 7.46 -11.30
N GLU A 191 3.57 8.55 -11.97
CA GLU A 191 4.22 9.68 -11.29
C GLU A 191 3.21 10.48 -10.48
N VAL A 192 3.35 10.41 -9.17
CA VAL A 192 2.48 11.06 -8.19
C VAL A 192 3.27 12.10 -7.40
N GLU A 193 2.70 13.28 -7.16
CA GLU A 193 3.31 14.35 -6.38
C GLU A 193 3.45 13.93 -4.90
N THR A 194 4.47 13.16 -4.63
CA THR A 194 4.89 12.79 -3.29
C THR A 194 6.19 13.54 -2.98
N GLY A 195 6.48 13.84 -1.71
CA GLY A 195 7.68 14.58 -1.31
C GLY A 195 9.02 13.92 -1.67
N ILE A 196 9.03 12.95 -2.58
CA ILE A 196 10.20 12.22 -3.09
C ILE A 196 10.19 12.28 -4.63
N LEU A 197 10.04 13.46 -5.19
CA LEU A 197 10.23 13.62 -6.61
C LEU A 197 11.74 13.62 -6.90
N SER A 198 12.15 12.80 -7.86
CA SER A 198 13.55 12.80 -8.34
C SER A 198 13.81 14.07 -9.13
N GLU A 199 15.06 14.55 -9.09
CA GLU A 199 15.50 15.63 -9.96
C GLU A 199 15.21 15.27 -11.43
N GLY A 200 14.59 16.18 -12.18
CA GLY A 200 14.18 15.93 -13.56
C GLY A 200 12.72 15.46 -13.74
N THR A 201 11.93 15.39 -12.66
CA THR A 201 10.50 15.05 -12.75
C THR A 201 9.72 16.00 -13.67
N ASP A 202 10.13 17.29 -13.72
CA ASP A 202 9.50 18.28 -14.62
C ASP A 202 9.55 17.85 -16.09
N LYS A 203 10.66 17.22 -16.51
CA LYS A 203 10.81 16.69 -17.87
C LYS A 203 9.86 15.51 -18.16
N ILE A 204 9.51 14.75 -17.10
CA ILE A 204 8.54 13.66 -17.23
C ILE A 204 7.15 14.25 -17.48
N VAL A 205 6.76 15.30 -16.77
CA VAL A 205 5.44 15.94 -16.92
C VAL A 205 5.17 16.28 -18.39
N GLU A 206 6.18 16.75 -19.13
CA GLU A 206 6.07 17.03 -20.55
C GLU A 206 5.76 15.80 -21.41
N THR A 207 6.10 14.61 -20.92
CA THR A 207 5.86 13.33 -21.64
C THR A 207 4.57 12.64 -21.20
N LEU A 208 4.00 13.02 -20.06
CA LEU A 208 2.75 12.43 -19.57
C LEU A 208 1.57 12.84 -20.44
N PRO A 209 0.69 11.91 -20.85
CA PRO A 209 -0.49 12.27 -21.63
C PRO A 209 -1.39 13.31 -20.96
N LEU A 210 -1.62 13.20 -19.63
CA LEU A 210 -2.39 14.18 -18.87
C LEU A 210 -1.62 15.46 -18.49
N ARG A 211 -0.34 15.58 -18.90
CA ARG A 211 0.50 16.77 -18.72
C ARG A 211 0.60 17.27 -17.26
N ARG A 212 0.44 16.40 -16.29
CA ARG A 212 0.60 16.69 -14.87
C ARG A 212 0.96 15.44 -14.09
N LEU A 213 1.50 15.62 -12.91
CA LEU A 213 1.60 14.55 -11.92
C LEU A 213 0.22 14.20 -11.37
N GLY A 214 0.05 12.94 -10.97
CA GLY A 214 -1.10 12.53 -10.15
C GLY A 214 -0.99 13.12 -8.74
N GLN A 215 -2.15 13.35 -8.11
CA GLN A 215 -2.18 13.75 -6.71
C GLN A 215 -2.31 12.49 -5.82
N PRO A 216 -1.69 12.47 -4.64
CA PRO A 216 -1.85 11.36 -3.69
C PRO A 216 -3.31 11.05 -3.37
N SER A 217 -4.17 12.06 -3.35
CA SER A 217 -5.61 11.91 -3.14
C SER A 217 -6.32 11.15 -4.27
N GLU A 218 -5.86 11.27 -5.52
CA GLU A 218 -6.45 10.55 -6.65
C GLU A 218 -6.18 9.04 -6.52
N VAL A 219 -4.99 8.67 -6.05
CA VAL A 219 -4.67 7.27 -5.74
C VAL A 219 -5.47 6.77 -4.53
N ALA A 220 -5.60 7.60 -3.49
CA ALA A 220 -6.37 7.27 -2.29
C ALA A 220 -7.85 7.03 -2.58
N GLU A 221 -8.46 7.76 -3.52
CA GLU A 221 -9.85 7.54 -3.97
C GLU A 221 -10.00 6.17 -4.66
N ALA A 222 -9.06 5.79 -5.50
CA ALA A 222 -9.07 4.48 -6.15
C ALA A 222 -8.88 3.34 -5.12
N ILE A 223 -8.02 3.52 -4.12
CA ILE A 223 -7.87 2.59 -2.99
C ILE A 223 -9.18 2.48 -2.23
N TYR A 224 -9.83 3.60 -1.91
CA TYR A 224 -11.11 3.62 -1.21
C TYR A 224 -12.19 2.86 -1.98
N PHE A 225 -12.32 3.09 -3.28
CA PHE A 225 -13.23 2.35 -4.15
C PHE A 225 -13.03 0.84 -4.00
N LEU A 226 -11.77 0.36 -4.09
CA LEU A 226 -11.47 -1.07 -3.99
C LEU A 226 -11.73 -1.66 -2.59
N CYS A 227 -11.75 -0.83 -1.54
CA CYS A 227 -12.05 -1.25 -0.18
C CYS A 227 -13.54 -1.24 0.17
N THR A 228 -14.42 -0.79 -0.73
CA THR A 228 -15.86 -0.63 -0.45
C THR A 228 -16.74 -1.57 -1.28
N GLU A 229 -18.04 -1.60 -0.96
CA GLU A 229 -19.05 -2.37 -1.68
C GLU A 229 -19.20 -1.94 -3.15
N ALA A 230 -18.78 -0.72 -3.50
CA ALA A 230 -18.80 -0.25 -4.89
C ALA A 230 -17.94 -1.14 -5.83
N SER A 231 -17.02 -1.92 -5.26
CA SER A 231 -16.18 -2.89 -5.99
C SER A 231 -16.45 -4.35 -5.60
N SER A 232 -17.66 -4.66 -5.16
CA SER A 232 -18.03 -5.98 -4.60
C SER A 232 -17.74 -7.18 -5.51
N TYR A 233 -17.66 -6.97 -6.82
CA TYR A 233 -17.33 -8.02 -7.80
C TYR A 233 -15.98 -7.81 -8.49
N VAL A 234 -15.12 -6.93 -7.93
CA VAL A 234 -13.77 -6.66 -8.43
C VAL A 234 -12.77 -7.36 -7.53
N SER A 235 -12.09 -8.39 -8.05
CA SER A 235 -11.03 -9.12 -7.34
C SER A 235 -10.02 -9.67 -8.35
N GLY A 236 -8.73 -9.67 -7.98
CA GLY A 236 -7.62 -10.14 -8.81
C GLY A 236 -7.14 -9.13 -9.87
N THR A 237 -7.64 -7.89 -9.85
CA THR A 237 -7.24 -6.86 -10.82
C THR A 237 -6.16 -5.94 -10.30
N GLU A 238 -5.44 -5.32 -11.21
CA GLU A 238 -4.57 -4.19 -10.99
C GLU A 238 -5.12 -2.98 -11.73
N ILE A 239 -5.48 -1.91 -11.00
CA ILE A 239 -5.96 -0.66 -11.58
C ILE A 239 -4.79 0.31 -11.71
N GLU A 240 -4.54 0.77 -12.91
CA GLU A 240 -3.54 1.78 -13.19
C GLU A 240 -4.07 3.18 -12.89
N VAL A 241 -3.36 3.92 -12.02
CA VAL A 241 -3.65 5.32 -11.66
C VAL A 241 -2.44 6.14 -12.06
N ASN A 242 -2.27 6.37 -13.37
CA ASN A 242 -1.01 6.81 -13.95
C ASN A 242 -1.16 7.90 -15.02
N GLY A 243 -2.34 8.46 -15.24
CA GLY A 243 -2.55 9.51 -16.24
C GLY A 243 -2.24 9.09 -17.67
N ALA A 244 -2.47 7.80 -18.00
CA ALA A 244 -2.14 7.16 -19.27
C ALA A 244 -0.63 7.07 -19.56
N GLN A 245 0.24 7.21 -18.54
CA GLN A 245 1.70 7.11 -18.69
C GLN A 245 2.13 5.76 -19.27
N HIS A 246 1.28 4.77 -19.24
CA HIS A 246 1.63 3.37 -19.45
C HIS A 246 0.81 2.66 -20.54
N VAL A 247 0.22 3.39 -21.42
CA VAL A 247 -0.53 2.87 -22.58
C VAL A 247 0.28 2.99 -23.85
#